data_6e94ec395a7af52b1a2cf409e3ca2112
#
_entry.id   6e94ec395a7af52b1a2cf409e3ca2112
#
_cell.length_a   1.000
_cell.length_b   1.000
_cell.length_c   1.000
_cell.angle_alpha   90.00
_cell.angle_beta   90.00
_cell.angle_gamma   90.00
#
_symmetry.space_group_name_H-M   'P 1'
#
loop_
_entity.id
_entity.type
_entity.pdbx_description
1 polymer ?
#
loop_
_entity_poly.entity_id
_entity_poly.type
_entity_poly.pdbx_seq_one_letter_code
_entity_poly.pdbx_strand_id
1 'polypeptide(L)'
;SLEDLSQPERILNQLDELLEDTLKLKEYDVTNFGMDAGVCCFSRKKNLLLYSGAKMNLYIKHDNIVQEYKGDKISLGYSQKPHPLQLSSHQINISNNSSFYIFSDGITDQIGGPKNIMYGKKRILNIISKNSKVEKTIFDISKDLESYQQNNKRRDDLSLFGFSIA
;
A
#
# COMPACT_ATOMS: atom_id res chain seq x y z
N SER A 1 9.69 24.97 7.17
CA SER A 1 10.10 23.84 8.02
C SER A 1 9.32 22.59 7.61
N LEU A 2 9.74 21.40 8.03
CA LEU A 2 8.99 20.15 7.85
C LEU A 2 7.70 20.15 8.69
N GLU A 3 7.56 21.09 9.61
CA GLU A 3 6.44 21.29 10.54
C GLU A 3 5.09 21.53 9.84
N ASP A 4 5.09 21.94 8.56
CA ASP A 4 3.84 22.19 7.80
C ASP A 4 3.27 20.94 7.12
N LEU A 5 3.96 19.78 7.18
CA LEU A 5 3.48 18.51 6.66
C LEU A 5 3.01 17.62 7.81
N SER A 6 1.78 17.16 7.74
CA SER A 6 1.30 16.13 8.66
C SER A 6 2.22 14.92 8.62
N GLN A 7 2.57 14.39 9.77
CA GLN A 7 3.43 13.21 9.90
C GLN A 7 2.58 11.95 9.64
N PRO A 8 2.83 11.19 8.57
CA PRO A 8 1.97 10.07 8.18
C PRO A 8 1.90 8.98 9.24
N GLU A 9 2.97 8.74 10.00
CA GLU A 9 3.00 7.80 11.11
C GLU A 9 2.08 8.22 12.28
N ARG A 10 1.89 9.52 12.51
CA ARG A 10 0.91 10.00 13.50
C ARG A 10 -0.51 9.79 13.05
N ILE A 11 -0.79 9.98 11.75
CA ILE A 11 -2.12 9.73 11.20
C ILE A 11 -2.48 8.25 11.35
N LEU A 12 -1.54 7.34 11.07
CA LEU A 12 -1.76 5.91 11.25
C LEU A 12 -1.97 5.54 12.72
N ASN A 13 -1.24 6.16 13.66
CA ASN A 13 -1.46 5.94 15.09
C ASN A 13 -2.85 6.41 15.55
N GLN A 14 -3.29 7.59 15.11
CA GLN A 14 -4.64 8.09 15.41
C GLN A 14 -5.73 7.17 14.82
N LEU A 15 -5.50 6.64 13.62
CA LEU A 15 -6.41 5.68 13.01
C LEU A 15 -6.45 4.36 13.78
N ASP A 16 -5.31 3.87 14.28
CA ASP A 16 -5.23 2.68 15.10
C ASP A 16 -6.03 2.81 16.40
N GLU A 17 -5.85 3.93 17.13
CA GLU A 17 -6.62 4.26 18.34
C GLU A 17 -8.14 4.33 18.05
N LEU A 18 -8.52 4.98 16.95
CA LEU A 18 -9.93 5.12 16.56
C LEU A 18 -10.55 3.76 16.21
N LEU A 19 -9.80 2.88 15.54
CA LEU A 19 -10.26 1.52 15.24
C LEU A 19 -10.47 0.70 16.50
N GLU A 20 -9.52 0.74 17.45
CA GLU A 20 -9.65 0.04 18.72
C GLU A 20 -10.89 0.51 19.51
N ASP A 21 -11.08 1.81 19.60
CA ASP A 21 -12.23 2.40 20.33
C ASP A 21 -13.57 2.09 19.64
N THR A 22 -13.64 2.22 18.32
CA THR A 22 -14.87 2.01 17.55
C THR A 22 -15.30 0.55 17.55
N LEU A 23 -14.35 -0.36 17.40
CA LEU A 23 -14.62 -1.79 17.34
C LEU A 23 -14.72 -2.43 18.73
N LYS A 24 -14.49 -1.67 19.80
CA LYS A 24 -14.48 -2.14 21.21
C LYS A 24 -13.65 -3.40 21.39
N LEU A 25 -12.51 -3.47 20.70
CA LEU A 25 -11.65 -4.66 20.66
C LEU A 25 -11.13 -5.07 22.04
N LYS A 26 -11.17 -4.13 23.00
CA LYS A 26 -10.77 -4.39 24.41
C LYS A 26 -11.85 -5.12 25.23
N GLU A 27 -13.14 -5.03 24.83
CA GLU A 27 -14.26 -5.61 25.59
C GLU A 27 -14.62 -7.03 25.09
N TYR A 28 -14.38 -7.30 23.83
CA TYR A 28 -14.66 -8.59 23.24
C TYR A 28 -13.32 -9.21 22.83
N ASP A 29 -13.08 -10.45 23.21
CA ASP A 29 -11.87 -11.23 22.87
C ASP A 29 -11.75 -11.51 21.34
N VAL A 30 -12.08 -10.50 20.53
CA VAL A 30 -12.11 -10.56 19.07
C VAL A 30 -10.74 -10.17 18.56
N THR A 31 -9.81 -11.10 18.61
CA THR A 31 -8.38 -10.91 18.34
C THR A 31 -7.99 -10.77 16.84
N ASN A 32 -8.95 -10.80 15.90
CA ASN A 32 -8.64 -11.01 14.48
C ASN A 32 -9.08 -9.89 13.51
N PHE A 33 -9.44 -8.71 14.00
CA PHE A 33 -9.70 -7.59 13.10
C PHE A 33 -8.49 -6.68 13.02
N GLY A 34 -7.83 -6.69 11.87
CA GLY A 34 -6.73 -5.77 11.59
C GLY A 34 -6.90 -5.17 10.21
N MET A 35 -6.42 -3.94 10.04
CA MET A 35 -6.40 -3.23 8.78
C MET A 35 -4.97 -2.93 8.36
N ASP A 36 -4.66 -3.18 7.10
CA ASP A 36 -3.44 -2.73 6.46
C ASP A 36 -3.69 -1.36 5.82
N ALA A 37 -2.80 -0.41 6.06
CA ALA A 37 -2.98 0.97 5.59
C ALA A 37 -1.66 1.64 5.22
N GLY A 38 -1.73 2.60 4.29
CA GLY A 38 -0.62 3.46 3.92
C GLY A 38 -1.06 4.91 3.81
N VAL A 39 -0.26 5.83 4.34
CA VAL A 39 -0.52 7.27 4.30
C VAL A 39 0.60 7.97 3.54
N CYS A 40 0.20 8.77 2.56
CA CYS A 40 1.07 9.66 1.79
C CYS A 40 0.73 11.11 2.11
N CYS A 41 1.69 11.88 2.62
CA CYS A 41 1.58 13.32 2.82
C CYS A 41 2.46 14.05 1.81
N PHE A 42 1.86 14.83 0.93
CA PHE A 42 2.56 15.48 -0.17
C PHE A 42 2.63 17.00 -0.03
N SER A 43 3.81 17.58 -0.28
CA SER A 43 4.01 19.02 -0.41
C SER A 43 4.47 19.39 -1.80
N ARG A 44 3.58 20.03 -2.60
CA ARG A 44 3.95 20.60 -3.91
C ARG A 44 5.07 21.63 -3.79
N LYS A 45 5.00 22.50 -2.79
CA LYS A 45 6.00 23.58 -2.59
C LYS A 45 7.41 23.05 -2.39
N LYS A 46 7.54 21.88 -1.78
CA LYS A 46 8.83 21.25 -1.45
C LYS A 46 9.20 20.10 -2.38
N ASN A 47 8.31 19.69 -3.28
CA ASN A 47 8.42 18.45 -4.06
C ASN A 47 8.78 17.24 -3.18
N LEU A 48 8.09 17.14 -2.05
CA LEU A 48 8.37 16.17 -1.01
C LEU A 48 7.12 15.33 -0.72
N LEU A 49 7.31 14.02 -0.60
CA LEU A 49 6.33 13.07 -0.10
C LEU A 49 6.87 12.42 1.17
N LEU A 50 6.05 12.42 2.21
CA LEU A 50 6.25 11.60 3.40
C LEU A 50 5.32 10.39 3.29
N TYR A 51 5.86 9.19 3.55
CA TYR A 51 5.11 7.94 3.50
C TYR A 51 5.33 7.14 4.78
N SER A 52 4.24 6.59 5.33
CA SER A 52 4.26 5.56 6.35
C SER A 52 3.24 4.48 6.00
N GLY A 53 3.56 3.23 6.26
CA GLY A 53 2.71 2.10 5.95
C GLY A 53 2.65 1.09 7.08
N ALA A 54 1.45 0.62 7.40
CA ALA A 54 1.16 -0.52 8.25
C ALA A 54 0.85 -1.72 7.34
N LYS A 55 1.80 -2.66 7.19
CA LYS A 55 1.82 -3.78 6.22
C LYS A 55 1.57 -3.39 4.76
N MET A 56 1.53 -2.13 4.44
CA MET A 56 1.30 -1.60 3.10
C MET A 56 2.60 -1.01 2.55
N ASN A 57 3.00 -1.39 1.34
CA ASN A 57 4.19 -0.86 0.68
C ASN A 57 3.79 0.17 -0.38
N LEU A 58 4.61 1.22 -0.53
CA LEU A 58 4.51 2.18 -1.61
C LEU A 58 5.55 1.84 -2.69
N TYR A 59 5.12 1.84 -3.94
CA TYR A 59 5.97 1.67 -5.11
C TYR A 59 5.98 2.96 -5.91
N ILE A 60 7.15 3.49 -6.16
CA ILE A 60 7.34 4.72 -6.94
C ILE A 60 8.07 4.37 -8.21
N LYS A 61 7.45 4.69 -9.32
CA LYS A 61 8.09 4.62 -10.62
C LYS A 61 8.62 5.97 -11.01
N HIS A 62 9.90 6.02 -11.37
CA HIS A 62 10.52 7.12 -12.07
C HIS A 62 11.20 6.56 -13.32
N ASP A 63 10.83 7.08 -14.48
CA ASP A 63 11.18 6.51 -15.79
C ASP A 63 10.81 5.02 -15.87
N ASN A 64 11.78 4.12 -16.02
CA ASN A 64 11.57 2.67 -16.05
C ASN A 64 11.98 1.95 -14.76
N ILE A 65 12.39 2.70 -13.73
CA ILE A 65 12.82 2.16 -12.44
C ILE A 65 11.66 2.23 -11.46
N VAL A 66 11.40 1.11 -10.79
CA VAL A 66 10.40 1.05 -9.71
C VAL A 66 11.11 0.82 -8.40
N GLN A 67 10.98 1.78 -7.49
CA GLN A 67 11.53 1.72 -6.14
C GLN A 67 10.43 1.35 -5.14
N GLU A 68 10.73 0.44 -4.21
CA GLU A 68 9.83 0.00 -3.13
C GLU A 68 10.20 0.72 -1.83
N TYR A 69 9.19 1.32 -1.19
CA TYR A 69 9.26 1.85 0.17
C TYR A 69 8.39 0.97 1.06
N LYS A 70 9.02 0.24 1.95
CA LYS A 70 8.36 -0.78 2.78
C LYS A 70 7.61 -0.14 3.94
N GLY A 71 6.39 -0.59 4.16
CA GLY A 71 5.68 -0.37 5.42
C GLY A 71 6.20 -1.30 6.52
N ASP A 72 5.89 -0.95 7.76
CA ASP A 72 6.18 -1.77 8.92
C ASP A 72 5.30 -3.03 8.95
N LYS A 73 5.81 -4.10 9.56
CA LYS A 73 5.10 -5.40 9.65
C LYS A 73 4.04 -5.40 10.77
N ILE A 74 3.28 -4.33 10.87
CA ILE A 74 2.27 -4.10 11.89
C ILE A 74 0.96 -3.77 11.18
N SER A 75 -0.15 -4.46 11.48
CA SER A 75 -1.50 -4.06 11.04
C SER A 75 -2.13 -3.18 12.12
N LEU A 76 -3.03 -2.28 11.74
CA LEU A 76 -3.78 -1.44 12.67
C LEU A 76 -4.95 -2.20 13.31
N GLY A 77 -5.44 -1.75 14.47
CA GLY A 77 -6.65 -2.25 15.10
C GLY A 77 -6.49 -3.53 15.93
N TYR A 78 -5.27 -3.95 16.27
CA TYR A 78 -5.06 -5.12 17.16
C TYR A 78 -4.83 -4.68 18.60
N SER A 79 -5.68 -5.08 19.51
CA SER A 79 -5.71 -4.66 20.93
C SER A 79 -4.51 -5.07 21.81
N GLN A 80 -3.60 -5.90 21.34
CA GLN A 80 -2.47 -6.43 22.13
C GLN A 80 -1.12 -5.80 21.81
N LYS A 81 -1.10 -4.61 21.23
CA LYS A 81 0.15 -3.94 20.84
C LYS A 81 0.49 -2.78 21.78
N PRO A 82 1.79 -2.47 21.93
CA PRO A 82 2.19 -1.24 22.62
C PRO A 82 1.74 0.01 21.83
N HIS A 83 1.15 0.98 22.52
CA HIS A 83 0.83 2.28 21.97
C HIS A 83 1.77 3.37 22.48
N PRO A 84 2.14 4.36 21.65
CA PRO A 84 1.86 4.42 20.21
C PRO A 84 2.64 3.37 19.43
N LEU A 85 2.12 2.96 18.27
CA LEU A 85 2.82 2.05 17.37
C LEU A 85 4.13 2.69 16.89
N GLN A 86 5.20 1.92 16.88
CA GLN A 86 6.48 2.37 16.30
C GLN A 86 6.44 2.18 14.78
N LEU A 87 5.99 3.21 14.08
CA LEU A 87 5.90 3.25 12.63
C LEU A 87 7.01 4.10 12.03
N SER A 88 7.63 3.57 11.00
CA SER A 88 8.66 4.28 10.22
C SER A 88 8.04 5.28 9.27
N SER A 89 8.72 6.40 9.04
CA SER A 89 8.36 7.39 8.02
C SER A 89 9.47 7.50 6.99
N HIS A 90 9.10 7.43 5.71
CA HIS A 90 10.00 7.63 4.57
C HIS A 90 9.85 9.05 4.04
N GLN A 91 10.96 9.76 3.92
CA GLN A 91 11.01 11.06 3.24
C GLN A 91 11.53 10.87 1.82
N ILE A 92 10.72 11.27 0.83
CA ILE A 92 10.94 10.98 -0.58
C ILE A 92 10.89 12.26 -1.39
N ASN A 93 11.99 12.62 -2.02
CA ASN A 93 12.01 13.72 -2.98
C ASN A 93 11.34 13.26 -4.28
N ILE A 94 10.38 14.06 -4.75
CA ILE A 94 9.60 13.75 -5.94
C ILE A 94 10.17 14.52 -7.11
N SER A 95 10.40 13.81 -8.19
CA SER A 95 10.72 14.38 -9.50
C SER A 95 9.48 14.41 -10.40
N ASN A 96 9.50 15.30 -11.39
CA ASN A 96 8.49 15.31 -12.44
C ASN A 96 8.42 13.92 -13.10
N ASN A 97 7.24 13.49 -13.52
CA ASN A 97 6.95 12.17 -14.09
C ASN A 97 7.02 10.98 -13.15
N SER A 98 6.97 11.20 -11.82
CA SER A 98 6.82 10.10 -10.88
C SER A 98 5.39 9.59 -10.83
N SER A 99 5.23 8.27 -10.81
CA SER A 99 3.97 7.58 -10.61
C SER A 99 4.04 6.70 -9.36
N PHE A 100 2.96 6.65 -8.63
CA PHE A 100 2.88 6.04 -7.30
C PHE A 100 1.85 4.92 -7.33
N TYR A 101 2.16 3.79 -6.68
CA TYR A 101 1.28 2.62 -6.64
C TYR A 101 1.28 2.00 -5.25
N ILE A 102 0.10 1.64 -4.78
CA ILE A 102 -0.14 0.86 -3.56
C ILE A 102 -1.09 -0.27 -3.93
N PHE A 103 -0.83 -1.46 -3.44
CA PHE A 103 -1.71 -2.61 -3.66
C PHE A 103 -1.68 -3.57 -2.46
N SER A 104 -2.81 -4.24 -2.22
CA SER A 104 -2.94 -5.25 -1.17
C SER A 104 -2.25 -6.56 -1.58
N ASP A 105 -1.96 -7.40 -0.60
CA ASP A 105 -1.41 -8.74 -0.80
C ASP A 105 -2.39 -9.67 -1.53
N GLY A 106 -3.71 -9.44 -1.43
CA GLY A 106 -4.70 -10.19 -2.19
C GLY A 106 -4.40 -10.26 -3.69
N ILE A 107 -3.76 -9.22 -4.28
CA ILE A 107 -3.31 -9.28 -5.67
C ILE A 107 -2.14 -10.23 -5.83
N THR A 108 -1.12 -10.13 -4.97
CA THR A 108 0.10 -10.94 -5.08
C THR A 108 -0.14 -12.41 -4.78
N ASP A 109 -1.09 -12.69 -3.89
CA ASP A 109 -1.39 -14.03 -3.37
C ASP A 109 -2.46 -14.77 -4.19
N GLN A 110 -3.06 -14.09 -5.18
CA GLN A 110 -4.00 -14.75 -6.09
C GLN A 110 -3.33 -15.94 -6.78
N ILE A 111 -3.93 -17.11 -6.61
CA ILE A 111 -3.48 -18.34 -7.28
C ILE A 111 -3.98 -18.38 -8.71
N GLY A 112 -3.13 -18.83 -9.62
CA GLY A 112 -3.50 -18.97 -11.02
C GLY A 112 -2.37 -19.48 -11.92
N GLY A 113 -2.57 -19.27 -13.21
CA GLY A 113 -1.65 -19.69 -14.25
C GLY A 113 -1.54 -21.23 -14.39
N PRO A 114 -0.73 -21.71 -15.35
CA PRO A 114 -0.63 -23.15 -15.65
C PRO A 114 -0.12 -24.01 -14.49
N LYS A 115 0.59 -23.39 -13.54
CA LYS A 115 1.21 -24.09 -12.39
C LYS A 115 0.43 -23.90 -11.08
N ASN A 116 -0.69 -23.18 -11.09
CA ASN A 116 -1.48 -22.85 -9.90
C ASN A 116 -0.62 -22.32 -8.74
N ILE A 117 0.21 -21.32 -9.02
CA ILE A 117 1.05 -20.62 -8.03
C ILE A 117 0.56 -19.19 -7.81
N MET A 118 1.11 -18.49 -6.83
CA MET A 118 0.82 -17.07 -6.58
C MET A 118 1.18 -16.20 -7.78
N TYR A 119 0.38 -15.18 -8.04
CA TYR A 119 0.61 -14.17 -9.07
C TYR A 119 1.96 -13.49 -8.89
N GLY A 120 2.22 -13.05 -7.68
CA GLY A 120 3.51 -12.57 -7.22
C GLY A 120 3.83 -11.13 -7.62
N LYS A 121 4.52 -10.44 -6.74
CA LYS A 121 4.91 -9.03 -6.87
C LYS A 121 5.69 -8.74 -8.17
N LYS A 122 6.55 -9.64 -8.62
CA LYS A 122 7.39 -9.42 -9.81
C LYS A 122 6.59 -9.11 -11.07
N ARG A 123 5.40 -9.72 -11.25
CA ARG A 123 4.53 -9.45 -12.41
C ARG A 123 4.01 -8.03 -12.38
N ILE A 124 3.53 -7.59 -11.23
CA ILE A 124 3.03 -6.23 -11.01
C ILE A 124 4.12 -5.20 -11.32
N LEU A 125 5.29 -5.36 -10.72
CA LEU A 125 6.42 -4.44 -10.92
C LEU A 125 6.88 -4.38 -12.38
N ASN A 126 6.85 -5.50 -13.10
CA ASN A 126 7.17 -5.54 -14.52
C ASN A 126 6.13 -4.77 -15.37
N ILE A 127 4.84 -4.82 -15.02
CA ILE A 127 3.82 -4.03 -15.72
C ILE A 127 3.99 -2.54 -15.38
N ILE A 128 4.20 -2.19 -14.11
CA ILE A 128 4.45 -0.81 -13.68
C ILE A 128 5.65 -0.23 -14.42
N SER A 129 6.76 -0.96 -14.52
CA SER A 129 7.98 -0.44 -15.16
C SER A 129 7.82 -0.11 -16.66
N LYS A 130 6.95 -0.85 -17.35
CA LYS A 130 6.76 -0.73 -18.81
C LYS A 130 5.77 0.36 -19.23
N ASN A 131 4.82 0.72 -18.37
CA ASN A 131 3.77 1.67 -18.71
C ASN A 131 4.12 3.08 -18.27
N SER A 132 3.80 4.08 -19.09
CA SER A 132 4.05 5.50 -18.79
C SER A 132 2.87 6.21 -18.11
N LYS A 133 1.65 5.65 -18.21
CA LYS A 133 0.43 6.25 -17.66
C LYS A 133 -0.14 5.36 -16.56
N VAL A 134 -0.56 5.98 -15.47
CA VAL A 134 -1.12 5.30 -14.30
C VAL A 134 -2.37 4.50 -14.65
N GLU A 135 -3.30 5.12 -15.38
CA GLU A 135 -4.57 4.48 -15.76
C GLU A 135 -4.34 3.23 -16.61
N LYS A 136 -3.40 3.32 -17.57
CA LYS A 136 -3.02 2.18 -18.41
C LYS A 136 -2.37 1.08 -17.54
N THR A 137 -1.51 1.45 -16.60
CA THR A 137 -0.85 0.51 -15.70
C THR A 137 -1.87 -0.29 -14.88
N ILE A 138 -2.86 0.42 -14.27
CA ILE A 138 -3.92 -0.21 -13.48
C ILE A 138 -4.76 -1.14 -14.36
N PHE A 139 -5.12 -0.69 -15.55
CA PHE A 139 -5.89 -1.50 -16.50
C PHE A 139 -5.12 -2.79 -16.90
N ASP A 140 -3.84 -2.65 -17.24
CA ASP A 140 -3.00 -3.78 -17.66
C ASP A 140 -2.79 -4.79 -16.51
N ILE A 141 -2.58 -4.31 -15.27
CA ILE A 141 -2.48 -5.18 -14.09
C ILE A 141 -3.80 -5.94 -13.88
N SER A 142 -4.94 -5.25 -13.94
CA SER A 142 -6.27 -5.86 -13.76
C SER A 142 -6.53 -6.94 -14.80
N LYS A 143 -6.23 -6.68 -16.07
CA LYS A 143 -6.39 -7.63 -17.17
C LYS A 143 -5.44 -8.82 -17.06
N ASP A 144 -4.18 -8.60 -16.73
CA ASP A 144 -3.21 -9.69 -16.55
C ASP A 144 -3.59 -10.58 -15.36
N LEU A 145 -4.04 -9.98 -14.25
CA LEU A 145 -4.51 -10.71 -13.06
C LEU A 145 -5.76 -11.55 -13.38
N GLU A 146 -6.73 -10.98 -14.08
CA GLU A 146 -7.96 -11.67 -14.49
C GLU A 146 -7.64 -12.89 -15.38
N SER A 147 -6.77 -12.69 -16.37
CA SER A 147 -6.28 -13.76 -17.24
C SER A 147 -5.49 -14.83 -16.47
N TYR A 148 -4.70 -14.40 -15.48
CA TYR A 148 -3.90 -15.30 -14.63
C TYR A 148 -4.76 -16.13 -13.69
N GLN A 149 -5.79 -15.52 -13.09
CA GLN A 149 -6.69 -16.17 -12.15
C GLN A 149 -7.44 -17.36 -12.80
N GLN A 150 -7.81 -17.25 -14.06
CA GLN A 150 -8.60 -18.28 -14.77
C GLN A 150 -9.88 -18.66 -13.97
N ASN A 151 -10.06 -19.96 -13.69
CA ASN A 151 -11.20 -20.48 -12.93
C ASN A 151 -10.97 -20.55 -11.42
N ASN A 152 -9.80 -20.07 -10.94
CA ASN A 152 -9.51 -20.08 -9.51
C ASN A 152 -10.37 -19.06 -8.76
N LYS A 153 -10.84 -19.40 -7.57
CA LYS A 153 -11.55 -18.47 -6.70
C LYS A 153 -10.60 -17.37 -6.21
N ARG A 154 -11.15 -16.19 -6.03
CA ARG A 154 -10.44 -15.13 -5.27
C ARG A 154 -10.23 -15.59 -3.83
N ARG A 155 -9.05 -15.31 -3.30
CA ARG A 155 -8.66 -15.71 -1.95
C ARG A 155 -8.81 -14.59 -0.95
N ASP A 156 -8.71 -13.34 -1.43
CA ASP A 156 -8.75 -12.16 -0.60
C ASP A 156 -9.25 -10.95 -1.39
N ASP A 157 -9.50 -9.83 -0.69
CA ASP A 157 -9.89 -8.57 -1.28
C ASP A 157 -8.74 -7.94 -2.06
N LEU A 158 -9.06 -7.42 -3.25
CA LEU A 158 -8.10 -6.85 -4.18
C LEU A 158 -8.20 -5.33 -4.15
N SER A 159 -7.14 -4.69 -3.69
CA SER A 159 -7.02 -3.23 -3.74
C SER A 159 -5.78 -2.85 -4.56
N LEU A 160 -5.97 -1.99 -5.56
CA LEU A 160 -4.92 -1.39 -6.36
C LEU A 160 -5.21 0.09 -6.52
N PHE A 161 -4.31 0.91 -6.05
CA PHE A 161 -4.39 2.35 -6.17
C PHE A 161 -3.14 2.89 -6.85
N GLY A 162 -3.33 3.85 -7.76
CA GLY A 162 -2.22 4.53 -8.42
C GLY A 162 -2.55 6.00 -8.67
N PHE A 163 -1.53 6.86 -8.60
CA PHE A 163 -1.65 8.28 -8.88
C PHE A 163 -0.34 8.84 -9.45
N SER A 164 -0.44 9.99 -10.08
CA SER A 164 0.68 10.82 -10.49
C SER A 164 0.49 12.24 -9.94
N ILE A 165 1.58 12.94 -9.73
CA ILE A 165 1.57 14.33 -9.31
C ILE A 165 1.99 15.16 -10.51
N ALA A 166 1.08 16.02 -10.97
CA ALA A 166 1.30 16.96 -12.06
C ALA A 166 1.91 18.28 -11.56
#